data_c1d814e77e00f0f80aecd62bd0e0ca2f
#
_entry.id   c1d814e77e00f0f80aecd62bd0e0ca2f
#
_cell.length_a   1.000
_cell.length_b   1.000
_cell.length_c   1.000
_cell.angle_alpha   90.00
_cell.angle_beta   90.00
_cell.angle_gamma   90.00
#
_symmetry.space_group_name_H-M   'P 1'
#
loop_
_entity.id
_entity.type
_entity.pdbx_description
1 polymer ?
#
loop_
_entity_poly.entity_id
_entity_poly.type
_entity_poly.pdbx_seq_one_letter_code
_entity_poly.pdbx_strand_id
1 'polypeptide(L)'
;MIGHNTDISGFELSLRHIKYNDNEKKVFILGSGGVVSSIVLALKKMKPSKIILSNRTQSKAEKIKAMFKGLEIVKWGEVPDFDLIINATSLGLNEDDNLDLDYEKIGKNKHFYDVIYNPKETNFLKKGKLYGHSTTNGKMMFIYQAHQSFTIWHKIMPKIDDDTIKLIEND
;
A
#
# COMPACT_ATOMS: atom_id res chain seq x y z
N MET A 1 -25.87 12.40 -8.18
CA MET A 1 -24.46 12.15 -8.56
C MET A 1 -24.00 10.91 -7.80
N ILE A 2 -23.41 9.91 -8.49
CA ILE A 2 -22.91 8.69 -7.86
C ILE A 2 -21.37 8.73 -7.94
N GLY A 3 -20.72 8.62 -6.78
CA GLY A 3 -19.27 8.57 -6.68
C GLY A 3 -18.77 7.13 -6.56
N HIS A 4 -17.62 6.83 -7.14
CA HIS A 4 -16.94 5.55 -7.02
C HIS A 4 -15.52 5.77 -6.51
N ASN A 5 -15.07 4.89 -5.61
CA ASN A 5 -13.68 4.87 -5.15
C ASN A 5 -12.96 3.67 -5.78
N THR A 6 -12.11 3.97 -6.76
CA THR A 6 -11.38 2.93 -7.52
C THR A 6 -10.07 2.50 -6.87
N ASP A 7 -9.56 3.25 -5.86
CA ASP A 7 -8.35 2.87 -5.12
C ASP A 7 -8.53 1.56 -4.34
N ILE A 8 -9.75 1.31 -3.83
CA ILE A 8 -10.06 0.10 -3.07
C ILE A 8 -9.78 -1.14 -3.91
N SER A 9 -10.37 -1.18 -5.10
CA SER A 9 -10.18 -2.30 -6.02
C SER A 9 -8.78 -2.29 -6.66
N GLY A 10 -8.21 -1.11 -6.91
CA GLY A 10 -6.84 -0.98 -7.39
C GLY A 10 -5.84 -1.66 -6.46
N PHE A 11 -5.94 -1.39 -5.16
CA PHE A 11 -5.08 -2.00 -4.16
C PHE A 11 -5.36 -3.51 -3.99
N GLU A 12 -6.62 -3.91 -3.88
CA GLU A 12 -7.00 -5.33 -3.79
C GLU A 12 -6.45 -6.14 -4.97
N LEU A 13 -6.66 -5.66 -6.19
CA LEU A 13 -6.19 -6.33 -7.41
C LEU A 13 -4.66 -6.35 -7.51
N SER A 14 -3.96 -5.32 -7.00
CA SER A 14 -2.50 -5.31 -7.00
C SER A 14 -1.91 -6.39 -6.09
N LEU A 15 -2.48 -6.64 -4.92
CA LEU A 15 -2.07 -7.75 -4.04
C LEU A 15 -2.39 -9.11 -4.66
N ARG A 16 -3.55 -9.26 -5.31
CA ARG A 16 -3.92 -10.49 -6.04
C ARG A 16 -2.98 -10.75 -7.22
N HIS A 17 -2.55 -9.71 -7.93
CA HIS A 17 -1.62 -9.81 -9.06
C HIS A 17 -0.30 -10.47 -8.63
N ILE A 18 0.24 -10.07 -7.50
CA ILE A 18 1.45 -10.67 -6.92
C ILE A 18 1.16 -11.97 -6.13
N LYS A 19 -0.09 -12.44 -6.15
CA LYS A 19 -0.54 -13.64 -5.41
C LYS A 19 -0.28 -13.55 -3.91
N TYR A 20 -0.27 -12.34 -3.35
CA TYR A 20 -0.11 -12.16 -1.91
C TYR A 20 -1.37 -12.63 -1.19
N ASN A 21 -1.20 -13.55 -0.24
CA ASN A 21 -2.27 -13.99 0.64
C ASN A 21 -2.12 -13.30 1.99
N ASP A 22 -3.02 -12.38 2.30
CA ASP A 22 -3.04 -11.62 3.56
C ASP A 22 -4.01 -12.21 4.60
N ASN A 23 -4.66 -13.35 4.30
CA ASN A 23 -5.52 -14.02 5.26
C ASN A 23 -4.72 -14.37 6.52
N GLU A 24 -5.25 -13.98 7.69
CA GLU A 24 -4.61 -14.14 8.99
C GLU A 24 -3.25 -13.43 9.17
N LYS A 25 -2.85 -12.59 8.23
CA LYS A 25 -1.61 -11.82 8.29
C LYS A 25 -1.78 -10.55 9.11
N LYS A 26 -0.69 -10.08 9.69
CA LYS A 26 -0.60 -8.77 10.34
C LYS A 26 -0.14 -7.74 9.33
N VAL A 27 -0.91 -6.68 9.17
CA VAL A 27 -0.60 -5.60 8.23
C VAL A 27 -0.27 -4.32 8.98
N PHE A 28 0.88 -3.74 8.67
CA PHE A 28 1.34 -2.47 9.23
C PHE A 28 1.31 -1.38 8.15
N ILE A 29 0.61 -0.29 8.40
CA ILE A 29 0.43 0.82 7.47
C ILE A 29 1.15 2.06 8.02
N LEU A 30 2.00 2.65 7.22
CA LEU A 30 2.66 3.92 7.50
C LEU A 30 1.96 5.03 6.73
N GLY A 31 1.48 6.05 7.46
CA GLY A 31 0.77 7.18 6.87
C GLY A 31 -0.73 7.20 7.19
N SER A 32 -1.36 8.35 7.00
CA SER A 32 -2.82 8.57 7.18
C SER A 32 -3.34 9.53 6.11
N GLY A 33 -2.77 9.46 4.90
CA GLY A 33 -3.21 10.22 3.73
C GLY A 33 -4.54 9.71 3.16
N GLY A 34 -5.01 10.35 2.08
CA GLY A 34 -6.32 10.05 1.47
C GLY A 34 -6.50 8.60 1.05
N VAL A 35 -5.43 7.95 0.56
CA VAL A 35 -5.47 6.56 0.08
C VAL A 35 -5.63 5.53 1.23
N VAL A 36 -5.26 5.88 2.47
CA VAL A 36 -5.22 4.93 3.59
C VAL A 36 -6.59 4.34 3.91
N SER A 37 -7.64 5.15 3.87
CA SER A 37 -9.01 4.66 4.07
C SER A 37 -9.40 3.61 3.03
N SER A 38 -8.98 3.79 1.78
CA SER A 38 -9.21 2.82 0.68
C SER A 38 -8.46 1.53 0.91
N ILE A 39 -7.19 1.62 1.34
CA ILE A 39 -6.34 0.47 1.68
C ILE A 39 -6.95 -0.32 2.84
N VAL A 40 -7.36 0.36 3.93
CA VAL A 40 -8.00 -0.31 5.07
C VAL A 40 -9.29 -1.02 4.67
N LEU A 41 -10.11 -0.40 3.81
CA LEU A 41 -11.35 -1.03 3.30
C LEU A 41 -11.04 -2.27 2.45
N ALA A 42 -10.04 -2.22 1.59
CA ALA A 42 -9.62 -3.37 0.79
C ALA A 42 -9.12 -4.51 1.70
N LEU A 43 -8.22 -4.20 2.63
CA LEU A 43 -7.70 -5.18 3.60
C LEU A 43 -8.81 -5.84 4.42
N LYS A 44 -9.79 -5.07 4.90
CA LYS A 44 -10.90 -5.63 5.67
C LYS A 44 -11.72 -6.68 4.89
N LYS A 45 -11.81 -6.55 3.58
CA LYS A 45 -12.44 -7.57 2.72
C LYS A 45 -11.60 -8.85 2.63
N MET A 46 -10.28 -8.71 2.73
CA MET A 46 -9.31 -9.81 2.61
C MET A 46 -9.05 -10.53 3.95
N LYS A 47 -9.57 -10.00 5.07
CA LYS A 47 -9.58 -10.60 6.42
C LYS A 47 -8.20 -10.84 7.03
N PRO A 48 -7.31 -9.83 7.12
CA PRO A 48 -6.09 -9.95 7.89
C PRO A 48 -6.41 -10.17 9.37
N SER A 49 -5.49 -10.77 10.12
CA SER A 49 -5.66 -10.96 11.57
C SER A 49 -5.61 -9.63 12.33
N LYS A 50 -4.82 -8.68 11.79
CA LYS A 50 -4.59 -7.39 12.44
C LYS A 50 -4.22 -6.33 11.41
N ILE A 51 -4.76 -5.11 11.59
CA ILE A 51 -4.32 -3.92 10.84
C ILE A 51 -3.81 -2.90 11.86
N ILE A 52 -2.57 -2.48 11.71
CA ILE A 52 -1.88 -1.54 12.58
C ILE A 52 -1.51 -0.31 11.75
N LEU A 53 -1.74 0.87 12.29
CA LEU A 53 -1.48 2.15 11.64
C LEU A 53 -0.48 2.96 12.44
N SER A 54 0.47 3.59 11.76
CA SER A 54 1.34 4.60 12.35
C SER A 54 1.38 5.84 11.47
N ASN A 55 1.35 7.00 12.10
CA ASN A 55 1.46 8.27 11.38
C ASN A 55 2.15 9.33 12.24
N ARG A 56 3.02 10.14 11.64
CA ARG A 56 3.73 11.24 12.32
C ARG A 56 2.80 12.16 13.09
N THR A 57 1.62 12.47 12.53
CA THR A 57 0.57 13.26 13.21
C THR A 57 -0.46 12.29 13.78
N GLN A 58 -0.39 12.03 15.09
CA GLN A 58 -1.24 11.06 15.77
C GLN A 58 -2.73 11.34 15.59
N SER A 59 -3.15 12.62 15.67
CA SER A 59 -4.55 12.98 15.50
C SER A 59 -5.15 12.60 14.13
N LYS A 60 -4.32 12.51 13.07
CA LYS A 60 -4.77 12.02 11.76
C LYS A 60 -4.97 10.50 11.78
N ALA A 61 -4.09 9.76 12.46
CA ALA A 61 -4.25 8.31 12.64
C ALA A 61 -5.52 7.99 13.45
N GLU A 62 -5.78 8.74 14.52
CA GLU A 62 -7.00 8.56 15.33
C GLU A 62 -8.29 8.82 14.54
N LYS A 63 -8.30 9.77 13.60
CA LYS A 63 -9.43 9.97 12.69
C LYS A 63 -9.69 8.75 11.82
N ILE A 64 -8.65 8.13 11.28
CA ILE A 64 -8.78 6.88 10.51
C ILE A 64 -9.29 5.76 11.41
N LYS A 65 -8.72 5.59 12.61
CA LYS A 65 -9.15 4.57 13.58
C LYS A 65 -10.63 4.70 13.94
N ALA A 66 -11.11 5.92 14.12
CA ALA A 66 -12.52 6.18 14.44
C ALA A 66 -13.50 5.69 13.34
N MET A 67 -13.02 5.65 12.06
CA MET A 67 -13.83 5.15 10.95
C MET A 67 -13.83 3.62 10.84
N PHE A 68 -12.83 2.94 11.42
CA PHE A 68 -12.61 1.51 11.20
C PHE A 68 -12.44 0.74 12.52
N LYS A 69 -13.49 0.06 12.95
CA LYS A 69 -13.44 -0.81 14.14
C LYS A 69 -12.34 -1.88 13.98
N GLY A 70 -11.53 -2.05 15.02
CA GLY A 70 -10.46 -3.05 15.07
C GLY A 70 -9.13 -2.61 14.45
N LEU A 71 -9.01 -1.34 14.03
CA LEU A 71 -7.72 -0.76 13.65
C LEU A 71 -6.94 -0.38 14.92
N GLU A 72 -5.69 -0.78 14.98
CA GLU A 72 -4.78 -0.39 16.06
C GLU A 72 -3.85 0.74 15.62
N ILE A 73 -3.37 1.52 16.58
CA ILE A 73 -2.38 2.58 16.33
C ILE A 73 -1.16 2.32 17.21
N VAL A 74 0.01 2.51 16.61
CA VAL A 74 1.29 2.61 17.31
C VAL A 74 1.89 3.99 17.06
N LYS A 75 2.80 4.43 17.92
CA LYS A 75 3.49 5.71 17.77
C LYS A 75 4.37 5.69 16.52
N TRP A 76 4.58 6.86 15.93
CA TRP A 76 5.53 7.01 14.83
C TRP A 76 6.95 6.65 15.30
N GLY A 77 7.63 5.79 14.52
CA GLY A 77 8.93 5.24 14.87
C GLY A 77 8.86 3.88 15.58
N GLU A 78 7.71 3.49 16.15
CA GLU A 78 7.53 2.12 16.65
C GLU A 78 7.24 1.17 15.49
N VAL A 79 7.93 0.03 15.47
CA VAL A 79 7.76 -1.03 14.48
C VAL A 79 7.16 -2.26 15.17
N PRO A 80 5.86 -2.52 15.02
CA PRO A 80 5.22 -3.71 15.57
C PRO A 80 5.63 -4.95 14.77
N ASP A 81 5.32 -6.14 15.24
CA ASP A 81 5.40 -7.34 14.41
C ASP A 81 4.35 -7.29 13.29
N PHE A 82 4.77 -7.58 12.08
CA PHE A 82 3.94 -7.56 10.88
C PHE A 82 4.40 -8.63 9.86
N ASP A 83 3.53 -8.96 8.91
CA ASP A 83 3.85 -9.76 7.73
C ASP A 83 3.95 -8.89 6.47
N LEU A 84 3.10 -7.86 6.38
CA LEU A 84 3.06 -6.87 5.32
C LEU A 84 3.22 -5.48 5.92
N ILE A 85 4.16 -4.69 5.39
CA ILE A 85 4.26 -3.26 5.69
C ILE A 85 3.95 -2.45 4.44
N ILE A 86 3.11 -1.42 4.59
CA ILE A 86 2.66 -0.58 3.49
C ILE A 86 3.11 0.86 3.75
N ASN A 87 3.95 1.39 2.88
CA ASN A 87 4.22 2.82 2.84
C ASN A 87 3.08 3.52 2.10
N ALA A 88 2.26 4.27 2.82
CA ALA A 88 1.22 5.15 2.30
C ALA A 88 1.48 6.62 2.69
N THR A 89 2.76 6.96 2.86
CA THR A 89 3.24 8.34 3.06
C THR A 89 3.75 8.92 1.75
N SER A 90 4.14 10.19 1.77
CA SER A 90 4.89 10.83 0.67
C SER A 90 6.40 10.59 0.75
N LEU A 91 6.90 9.92 1.80
CA LEU A 91 8.33 9.64 1.95
C LEU A 91 8.76 8.56 0.96
N GLY A 92 9.59 8.96 0.02
CA GLY A 92 10.07 8.16 -1.11
C GLY A 92 9.78 8.80 -2.46
N LEU A 93 9.05 9.93 -2.51
CA LEU A 93 8.87 10.72 -3.74
C LEU A 93 10.15 11.43 -4.17
N ASN A 94 11.00 11.81 -3.20
CA ASN A 94 12.31 12.39 -3.45
C ASN A 94 13.41 11.38 -3.11
N GLU A 95 14.56 11.50 -3.77
CA GLU A 95 15.69 10.58 -3.60
C GLU A 95 16.23 10.55 -2.16
N ASP A 96 16.19 11.67 -1.45
CA ASP A 96 16.67 11.80 -0.08
C ASP A 96 15.63 11.35 0.98
N ASP A 97 14.40 11.06 0.56
CA ASP A 97 13.36 10.64 1.49
C ASP A 97 13.68 9.26 2.08
N ASN A 98 13.60 9.17 3.40
CA ASN A 98 13.79 7.92 4.13
C ASN A 98 12.69 7.70 5.15
N LEU A 99 12.25 6.46 5.26
CA LEU A 99 11.50 5.96 6.40
C LEU A 99 12.51 5.42 7.41
N ASP A 100 12.53 6.04 8.60
CA ASP A 100 13.42 5.63 9.69
C ASP A 100 12.82 4.41 10.39
N LEU A 101 13.17 3.23 9.87
CA LEU A 101 12.80 1.92 10.40
C LEU A 101 14.06 1.18 10.81
N ASP A 102 14.01 0.49 11.93
CA ASP A 102 15.07 -0.44 12.34
C ASP A 102 14.97 -1.75 11.54
N TYR A 103 15.48 -1.72 10.30
CA TYR A 103 15.39 -2.84 9.37
C TYR A 103 16.08 -4.11 9.88
N GLU A 104 17.13 -3.98 10.72
CA GLU A 104 17.85 -5.12 11.27
C GLU A 104 16.99 -5.92 12.25
N LYS A 105 16.09 -5.26 12.95
CA LYS A 105 15.16 -5.91 13.89
C LYS A 105 13.90 -6.44 13.24
N ILE A 106 13.66 -6.15 11.96
CA ILE A 106 12.51 -6.70 11.25
C ILE A 106 12.73 -8.19 11.00
N GLY A 107 11.78 -9.02 11.45
CA GLY A 107 11.82 -10.47 11.26
C GLY A 107 11.88 -10.86 9.79
N LYS A 108 12.26 -12.10 9.49
CA LYS A 108 12.46 -12.61 8.12
C LYS A 108 11.15 -12.76 7.33
N ASN A 109 11.27 -12.83 6.01
CA ASN A 109 10.17 -13.17 5.09
C ASN A 109 8.98 -12.20 5.17
N LYS A 110 9.26 -10.91 5.35
CA LYS A 110 8.24 -9.86 5.32
C LYS A 110 8.01 -9.37 3.89
N HIS A 111 6.86 -8.74 3.66
CA HIS A 111 6.56 -8.08 2.39
C HIS A 111 6.48 -6.57 2.57
N PHE A 112 7.20 -5.83 1.72
CA PHE A 112 7.25 -4.38 1.69
C PHE A 112 6.47 -3.88 0.48
N TYR A 113 5.39 -3.17 0.72
CA TYR A 113 4.55 -2.58 -0.32
C TYR A 113 4.64 -1.06 -0.25
N ASP A 114 4.97 -0.42 -1.35
CA ASP A 114 4.94 1.04 -1.45
C ASP A 114 3.80 1.47 -2.37
N VAL A 115 2.96 2.44 -1.97
CA VAL A 115 1.94 3.00 -2.86
C VAL A 115 2.55 3.92 -3.92
N ILE A 116 3.79 4.36 -3.74
CA ILE A 116 4.54 5.14 -4.70
C ILE A 116 4.94 4.22 -5.86
N TYR A 117 4.74 4.70 -7.09
CA TYR A 117 5.13 3.98 -8.31
C TYR A 117 6.19 4.73 -9.12
N ASN A 118 6.34 6.02 -8.90
CA ASN A 118 7.42 6.85 -9.44
C ASN A 118 8.05 7.66 -8.29
N PRO A 119 9.33 7.42 -7.96
CA PRO A 119 10.28 6.51 -8.60
C PRO A 119 9.87 5.03 -8.48
N LYS A 120 10.35 4.22 -9.43
CA LYS A 120 10.05 2.76 -9.50
C LYS A 120 10.48 2.00 -8.25
N GLU A 121 11.58 2.41 -7.63
CA GLU A 121 12.13 1.80 -6.42
C GLU A 121 12.54 2.89 -5.42
N THR A 122 11.73 3.08 -4.40
CA THR A 122 12.00 4.01 -3.30
C THR A 122 13.08 3.48 -2.36
N ASN A 123 13.67 4.35 -1.53
CA ASN A 123 14.63 3.91 -0.50
C ASN A 123 14.02 2.90 0.48
N PHE A 124 12.72 2.99 0.75
CA PHE A 124 11.98 2.02 1.54
C PHE A 124 12.03 0.62 0.92
N LEU A 125 11.76 0.50 -0.38
CA LEU A 125 11.81 -0.77 -1.10
C LEU A 125 13.25 -1.29 -1.25
N LYS A 126 14.22 -0.40 -1.57
CA LYS A 126 15.64 -0.76 -1.65
C LYS A 126 16.14 -1.39 -0.35
N LYS A 127 15.82 -0.75 0.79
CA LYS A 127 16.19 -1.28 2.11
C LYS A 127 15.48 -2.59 2.40
N GLY A 128 14.17 -2.70 2.16
CA GLY A 128 13.45 -3.97 2.31
C GLY A 128 14.12 -5.12 1.55
N LYS A 129 14.49 -4.88 0.30
CA LYS A 129 15.18 -5.85 -0.55
C LYS A 129 16.59 -6.19 -0.05
N LEU A 130 17.35 -5.18 0.42
CA LEU A 130 18.68 -5.37 0.98
C LEU A 130 18.67 -6.33 2.19
N TYR A 131 17.63 -6.25 3.03
CA TYR A 131 17.43 -7.13 4.19
C TYR A 131 16.70 -8.43 3.87
N GLY A 132 16.55 -8.78 2.57
CA GLY A 132 16.04 -10.08 2.13
C GLY A 132 14.52 -10.21 2.16
N HIS A 133 13.79 -9.10 2.14
CA HIS A 133 12.33 -9.08 2.09
C HIS A 133 11.82 -9.01 0.65
N SER A 134 10.60 -9.47 0.41
CA SER A 134 9.91 -9.24 -0.86
C SER A 134 9.39 -7.80 -0.94
N THR A 135 9.40 -7.23 -2.14
CA THR A 135 9.05 -5.82 -2.35
C THR A 135 8.10 -5.66 -3.51
N THR A 136 7.17 -4.70 -3.41
CA THR A 136 6.23 -4.33 -4.49
C THR A 136 6.00 -2.83 -4.44
N ASN A 137 6.03 -2.17 -5.60
CA ASN A 137 5.67 -0.77 -5.73
C ASN A 137 4.20 -0.56 -6.11
N GLY A 138 3.74 0.69 -6.14
CA GLY A 138 2.35 1.06 -6.40
C GLY A 138 1.89 0.96 -7.85
N LYS A 139 2.74 0.56 -8.81
CA LYS A 139 2.42 0.57 -10.24
C LYS A 139 1.14 -0.19 -10.58
N MET A 140 1.02 -1.42 -10.12
CA MET A 140 -0.17 -2.23 -10.42
C MET A 140 -1.43 -1.67 -9.75
N MET A 141 -1.32 -1.09 -8.56
CA MET A 141 -2.44 -0.37 -7.93
C MET A 141 -2.88 0.81 -8.81
N PHE A 142 -1.93 1.61 -9.31
CA PHE A 142 -2.21 2.72 -10.22
C PHE A 142 -2.90 2.25 -11.50
N ILE A 143 -2.41 1.18 -12.15
CA ILE A 143 -3.00 0.63 -13.38
C ILE A 143 -4.43 0.15 -13.13
N TYR A 144 -4.65 -0.64 -12.10
CA TYR A 144 -5.97 -1.21 -11.83
C TYR A 144 -7.01 -0.15 -11.44
N GLN A 145 -6.64 0.89 -10.65
CA GLN A 145 -7.57 1.96 -10.33
C GLN A 145 -7.94 2.78 -11.58
N ALA A 146 -6.97 3.06 -12.46
CA ALA A 146 -7.20 3.78 -13.70
C ALA A 146 -8.07 2.97 -14.67
N HIS A 147 -7.77 1.68 -14.84
CA HIS A 147 -8.57 0.75 -15.62
C HIS A 147 -10.02 0.72 -15.16
N GLN A 148 -10.24 0.67 -13.85
CA GLN A 148 -11.59 0.65 -13.29
C GLN A 148 -12.32 1.98 -13.50
N SER A 149 -11.63 3.11 -13.34
CA SER A 149 -12.18 4.44 -13.62
C SER A 149 -12.61 4.55 -15.08
N PHE A 150 -11.76 4.14 -16.00
CA PHE A 150 -12.06 4.11 -17.44
C PHE A 150 -13.29 3.24 -17.75
N THR A 151 -13.34 2.04 -17.17
CA THR A 151 -14.48 1.11 -17.34
C THR A 151 -15.80 1.73 -16.87
N ILE A 152 -15.78 2.42 -15.70
CA ILE A 152 -16.98 3.10 -15.16
C ILE A 152 -17.44 4.21 -16.07
N TRP A 153 -16.55 5.04 -16.58
CA TRP A 153 -16.88 6.21 -17.39
C TRP A 153 -17.32 5.84 -18.80
N HIS A 154 -16.62 4.92 -19.45
CA HIS A 154 -16.82 4.58 -20.86
C HIS A 154 -17.66 3.33 -21.08
N LYS A 155 -17.97 2.55 -20.04
CA LYS A 155 -18.68 1.24 -20.13
C LYS A 155 -17.94 0.23 -21.03
N ILE A 156 -16.64 0.42 -21.20
CA ILE A 156 -15.74 -0.45 -21.97
C ILE A 156 -14.68 -0.93 -20.99
N MET A 157 -14.42 -2.23 -20.96
CA MET A 157 -13.35 -2.83 -20.17
C MET A 157 -12.12 -3.04 -21.06
N PRO A 158 -11.12 -2.14 -21.04
CA PRO A 158 -9.91 -2.30 -21.83
C PRO A 158 -9.12 -3.50 -21.34
N LYS A 159 -8.34 -4.09 -22.23
CA LYS A 159 -7.39 -5.14 -21.82
C LYS A 159 -6.17 -4.49 -21.19
N ILE A 160 -5.72 -5.02 -20.06
CA ILE A 160 -4.42 -4.71 -19.48
C ILE A 160 -3.44 -5.75 -20.01
N ASP A 161 -2.60 -5.36 -20.94
CA ASP A 161 -1.55 -6.22 -21.53
C ASP A 161 -0.16 -5.71 -21.15
N ASP A 162 0.86 -6.50 -21.51
CA ASP A 162 2.25 -6.18 -21.20
C ASP A 162 2.70 -4.85 -21.81
N ASP A 163 2.15 -4.48 -22.97
CA ASP A 163 2.50 -3.22 -23.64
C ASP A 163 1.94 -2.02 -22.85
N THR A 164 0.71 -2.12 -22.35
CA THR A 164 0.12 -1.11 -21.44
C THR A 164 0.95 -0.97 -20.16
N ILE A 165 1.42 -2.10 -19.61
CA ILE A 165 2.26 -2.09 -18.39
C ILE A 165 3.62 -1.46 -18.65
N LYS A 166 4.25 -1.74 -19.80
CA LYS A 166 5.55 -1.19 -20.21
C LYS A 166 5.52 0.30 -20.46
N LEU A 167 4.42 0.86 -20.99
CA LEU A 167 4.28 2.30 -21.23
C LEU A 167 4.50 3.10 -19.92
N ILE A 168 4.03 2.58 -18.80
CA ILE A 168 4.17 3.22 -17.48
C ILE A 168 5.58 2.98 -16.86
N GLU A 169 6.37 2.08 -17.44
CA GLU A 169 7.75 1.80 -16.97
C GLU A 169 8.79 2.76 -17.57
N ASN A 170 8.46 3.39 -18.67
CA ASN A 170 9.39 4.22 -19.45
C ASN A 170 9.25 5.73 -19.16
N ASP A 171 8.30 6.12 -18.32
CA ASP A 171 8.12 7.47 -17.78
C ASP A 171 8.68 7.56 -16.34
#